data_9ae25d964cbf4b6f0bcc8eca8b97477a
#
_entry.id   9ae25d964cbf4b6f0bcc8eca8b97477a
#
_cell.length_a   1.000
_cell.length_b   1.000
_cell.length_c   1.000
_cell.angle_alpha   90.00
_cell.angle_beta   90.00
_cell.angle_gamma   90.00
#
_symmetry.space_group_name_H-M   'P 1'
#
loop_
_entity.id
_entity.type
_entity.pdbx_description
1 polymer ?
#
loop_
_entity_poly.entity_id
_entity_poly.type
_entity_poly.pdbx_seq_one_letter_code
_entity_poly.pdbx_strand_id
1 'polypeptide(L)'
;MKQLKEIMMAMLALCLLAACSSDDETIDYEEYDAEYQIKYYSQPPYANLEQGYWYKEGTKEVFFKLTPNIKAPYELLVCPKNDKGMKALEHMAAKENGVIKFMYKHISYIGNNFTDSTTHYFVTSTKYFESPDLYVSDNYFSTECGMREGDYCRIVPTMIINLNEGADIKDIEREYKDVMTLRYTNDRNDSRFTTYHFDCHLNNSYEVLRLADELQKRNDTNWAEADKYSPIYFDNI
;
A
#
# COMPACT_ATOMS: atom_id res chain seq x y z
N MET A 1 -0.87 -52.88 -12.44
CA MET A 1 -0.96 -51.54 -13.04
C MET A 1 -2.22 -50.74 -12.63
N LYS A 2 -3.39 -51.36 -12.44
CA LYS A 2 -4.62 -50.66 -12.02
C LYS A 2 -4.50 -50.09 -10.59
N GLN A 3 -4.02 -50.88 -9.63
CA GLN A 3 -3.83 -50.46 -8.22
C GLN A 3 -2.83 -49.30 -8.06
N LEU A 4 -1.76 -49.27 -8.89
CA LEU A 4 -0.77 -48.18 -8.82
C LEU A 4 -1.33 -46.82 -9.30
N LYS A 5 -2.26 -46.82 -10.27
CA LYS A 5 -2.97 -45.63 -10.72
C LYS A 5 -3.97 -45.12 -9.69
N GLU A 6 -4.63 -46.00 -8.96
CA GLU A 6 -5.57 -45.63 -7.90
C GLU A 6 -4.83 -45.02 -6.69
N ILE A 7 -3.66 -45.57 -6.32
CA ILE A 7 -2.80 -45.00 -5.27
C ILE A 7 -2.25 -43.65 -5.67
N MET A 8 -1.79 -43.50 -6.93
CA MET A 8 -1.31 -42.19 -7.42
C MET A 8 -2.42 -41.14 -7.47
N MET A 9 -3.63 -41.50 -7.88
CA MET A 9 -4.78 -40.60 -7.87
C MET A 9 -5.21 -40.20 -6.45
N ALA A 10 -5.17 -41.14 -5.50
CA ALA A 10 -5.45 -40.84 -4.10
C ALA A 10 -4.39 -39.93 -3.46
N MET A 11 -3.10 -40.14 -3.78
CA MET A 11 -2.03 -39.23 -3.34
C MET A 11 -2.14 -37.84 -3.98
N LEU A 12 -2.51 -37.76 -5.27
CA LEU A 12 -2.73 -36.47 -5.94
C LEU A 12 -3.91 -35.73 -5.34
N ALA A 13 -4.99 -36.40 -5.00
CA ALA A 13 -6.16 -35.83 -4.33
C ALA A 13 -5.83 -35.35 -2.89
N LEU A 14 -5.00 -36.09 -2.16
CA LEU A 14 -4.52 -35.69 -0.84
C LEU A 14 -3.58 -34.47 -0.91
N CYS A 15 -2.71 -34.40 -1.94
CA CYS A 15 -1.85 -33.23 -2.16
C CYS A 15 -2.65 -31.99 -2.57
N LEU A 16 -3.75 -32.14 -3.33
CA LEU A 16 -4.64 -31.04 -3.68
C LEU A 16 -5.47 -30.55 -2.50
N LEU A 17 -5.83 -31.45 -1.56
CA LEU A 17 -6.52 -31.07 -0.31
C LEU A 17 -5.57 -30.42 0.71
N ALA A 18 -4.29 -30.79 0.72
CA ALA A 18 -3.27 -30.15 1.55
C ALA A 18 -2.81 -28.79 0.99
N ALA A 19 -2.95 -28.55 -0.32
CA ALA A 19 -2.66 -27.25 -0.94
C ALA A 19 -3.80 -26.23 -0.78
N CYS A 20 -4.98 -26.67 -0.27
CA CYS A 20 -6.10 -25.77 0.05
C CYS A 20 -6.19 -25.42 1.54
N SER A 21 -5.23 -25.80 2.37
CA SER A 21 -4.98 -25.10 3.62
C SER A 21 -4.05 -23.93 3.31
N SER A 22 -4.54 -22.90 2.61
CA SER A 22 -4.08 -21.57 2.90
C SER A 22 -4.32 -21.42 4.40
N ASP A 23 -3.26 -21.25 5.16
CA ASP A 23 -3.31 -20.55 6.44
C ASP A 23 -3.78 -19.13 6.09
N ASP A 24 -5.08 -18.97 5.82
CA ASP A 24 -5.78 -17.74 6.07
C ASP A 24 -5.63 -17.58 7.59
N GLU A 25 -4.54 -16.92 8.00
CA GLU A 25 -4.48 -16.30 9.32
C GLU A 25 -5.76 -15.50 9.40
N THR A 26 -6.73 -16.04 10.15
CA THR A 26 -8.02 -15.35 10.37
C THR A 26 -7.67 -14.07 11.11
N ILE A 27 -7.51 -13.01 10.31
CA ILE A 27 -7.22 -11.68 10.84
C ILE A 27 -8.41 -11.34 11.73
N ASP A 28 -8.14 -11.26 13.03
CA ASP A 28 -9.17 -10.98 14.02
C ASP A 28 -9.58 -9.51 13.90
N TYR A 29 -10.86 -9.26 13.60
CA TYR A 29 -11.43 -7.93 13.58
C TYR A 29 -12.53 -7.83 14.65
N GLU A 30 -12.59 -6.69 15.33
CA GLU A 30 -13.47 -6.47 16.49
C GLU A 30 -14.93 -6.24 16.08
N GLU A 31 -15.17 -5.62 14.93
CA GLU A 31 -16.49 -5.22 14.46
C GLU A 31 -16.51 -5.17 12.94
N TYR A 32 -17.64 -5.60 12.35
CA TYR A 32 -17.86 -5.56 10.91
C TYR A 32 -19.12 -4.78 10.57
N ASP A 33 -18.97 -3.74 9.72
CA ASP A 33 -20.09 -3.01 9.14
C ASP A 33 -20.37 -3.58 7.74
N ALA A 34 -21.45 -4.37 7.64
CA ALA A 34 -21.79 -5.08 6.40
C ALA A 34 -22.26 -4.14 5.28
N GLU A 35 -22.83 -2.98 5.58
CA GLU A 35 -23.34 -2.03 4.59
C GLU A 35 -22.21 -1.45 3.75
N TYR A 36 -21.09 -1.11 4.39
CA TYR A 36 -19.92 -0.52 3.74
C TYR A 36 -18.71 -1.48 3.69
N GLN A 37 -18.89 -2.74 4.12
CA GLN A 37 -17.84 -3.74 4.18
C GLN A 37 -16.60 -3.26 4.97
N ILE A 38 -16.83 -2.56 6.10
CA ILE A 38 -15.78 -2.04 6.93
C ILE A 38 -15.47 -3.04 8.03
N LYS A 39 -14.20 -3.40 8.17
CA LYS A 39 -13.66 -4.17 9.28
C LYS A 39 -12.93 -3.23 10.22
N TYR A 40 -13.20 -3.30 11.52
CA TYR A 40 -12.56 -2.51 12.55
C TYR A 40 -11.63 -3.37 13.39
N TYR A 41 -10.46 -2.84 13.69
CA TYR A 41 -9.41 -3.51 14.45
C TYR A 41 -8.94 -2.64 15.62
N SER A 42 -8.54 -3.27 16.73
CA SER A 42 -7.88 -2.57 17.85
C SER A 42 -6.48 -2.08 17.46
N GLN A 43 -5.85 -2.75 16.49
CA GLN A 43 -4.57 -2.36 15.89
C GLN A 43 -4.50 -2.86 14.45
N PRO A 44 -3.66 -2.28 13.59
CA PRO A 44 -3.48 -2.76 12.21
C PRO A 44 -3.12 -4.26 12.20
N PRO A 45 -3.75 -5.07 11.34
CA PRO A 45 -3.50 -6.52 11.30
C PRO A 45 -2.06 -6.89 10.96
N TYR A 46 -1.33 -5.98 10.28
CA TYR A 46 0.08 -6.13 9.91
C TYR A 46 1.05 -5.41 10.86
N ALA A 47 0.59 -4.90 12.01
CA ALA A 47 1.41 -4.09 12.93
C ALA A 47 2.68 -4.79 13.43
N ASN A 48 2.64 -6.12 13.55
CA ASN A 48 3.76 -6.94 14.00
C ASN A 48 4.66 -7.47 12.87
N LEU A 49 4.29 -7.20 11.60
CA LEU A 49 5.09 -7.64 10.46
C LEU A 49 6.20 -6.63 10.18
N GLU A 50 7.32 -7.12 9.67
CA GLU A 50 8.40 -6.24 9.25
C GLU A 50 7.95 -5.44 8.02
N GLN A 51 8.08 -4.13 8.11
CA GLN A 51 7.67 -3.19 7.08
C GLN A 51 8.83 -2.28 6.71
N GLY A 52 8.93 -1.97 5.43
CA GLY A 52 10.00 -1.13 4.92
C GLY A 52 10.10 -1.20 3.41
N TYR A 53 11.17 -0.67 2.89
CA TYR A 53 11.47 -0.73 1.46
C TYR A 53 12.96 -0.86 1.23
N TRP A 54 13.31 -1.49 0.11
CA TRP A 54 14.67 -1.59 -0.36
C TRP A 54 15.02 -0.39 -1.24
N TYR A 55 16.25 0.08 -1.11
CA TYR A 55 16.81 1.04 -2.04
C TYR A 55 18.27 0.69 -2.34
N LYS A 56 18.77 1.17 -3.48
CA LYS A 56 20.17 0.95 -3.88
C LYS A 56 21.00 2.20 -3.61
N GLU A 57 22.07 2.04 -2.83
CA GLU A 57 23.11 3.03 -2.64
C GLU A 57 24.37 2.58 -3.39
N GLY A 58 24.50 2.98 -4.65
CA GLY A 58 25.52 2.45 -5.56
C GLY A 58 25.29 0.97 -5.86
N THR A 59 26.22 0.10 -5.44
CA THR A 59 26.10 -1.37 -5.57
C THR A 59 25.53 -2.06 -4.34
N LYS A 60 25.25 -1.30 -3.28
CA LYS A 60 24.80 -1.84 -1.99
C LYS A 60 23.27 -1.73 -1.90
N GLU A 61 22.60 -2.83 -1.58
CA GLU A 61 21.19 -2.84 -1.24
C GLU A 61 21.03 -2.58 0.27
N VAL A 62 20.16 -1.63 0.60
CA VAL A 62 19.87 -1.24 1.99
C VAL A 62 18.37 -1.34 2.22
N PHE A 63 17.97 -2.03 3.28
CA PHE A 63 16.57 -2.09 3.70
C PHE A 63 16.28 -0.99 4.71
N PHE A 64 15.36 -0.08 4.37
CA PHE A 64 14.81 0.90 5.30
C PHE A 64 13.64 0.31 6.04
N LYS A 65 13.84 0.09 7.31
CA LYS A 65 12.76 -0.34 8.19
C LYS A 65 11.84 0.84 8.51
N LEU A 66 10.55 0.64 8.31
CA LEU A 66 9.50 1.55 8.73
C LEU A 66 8.80 0.99 9.96
N THR A 67 8.50 1.86 10.91
CA THR A 67 7.76 1.48 12.12
C THR A 67 6.37 2.12 12.07
N PRO A 68 5.28 1.32 11.97
CA PRO A 68 3.93 1.86 11.96
C PRO A 68 3.57 2.45 13.33
N ASN A 69 2.76 3.51 13.33
CA ASN A 69 2.17 4.03 14.56
C ASN A 69 0.94 3.21 14.95
N ILE A 70 1.13 2.26 15.85
CA ILE A 70 0.10 1.31 16.28
C ILE A 70 -0.71 1.77 17.51
N LYS A 71 -0.58 3.04 17.92
CA LYS A 71 -1.26 3.56 19.11
C LYS A 71 -2.50 4.38 18.74
N ALA A 72 -3.63 4.06 19.35
CA ALA A 72 -4.82 4.90 19.26
C ALA A 72 -4.63 6.22 20.04
N PRO A 73 -5.21 7.36 19.59
CA PRO A 73 -5.94 7.48 18.34
C PRO A 73 -5.02 7.35 17.13
N TYR A 74 -5.48 6.61 16.10
CA TYR A 74 -4.75 6.41 14.86
C TYR A 74 -4.81 7.67 14.00
N GLU A 75 -3.68 8.08 13.48
CA GLU A 75 -3.61 9.10 12.44
C GLU A 75 -3.37 8.40 11.10
N LEU A 76 -4.39 8.40 10.26
CA LEU A 76 -4.43 7.66 9.00
C LEU A 76 -4.48 8.61 7.81
N LEU A 77 -3.86 8.20 6.71
CA LEU A 77 -4.15 8.75 5.39
C LEU A 77 -5.11 7.78 4.71
N VAL A 78 -6.27 8.28 4.28
CA VAL A 78 -7.32 7.49 3.64
C VAL A 78 -7.61 8.04 2.25
N CYS A 79 -7.59 7.16 1.25
CA CYS A 79 -7.96 7.50 -0.13
C CYS A 79 -9.18 6.67 -0.55
N PRO A 80 -10.36 7.27 -0.71
CA PRO A 80 -11.50 6.59 -1.32
C PRO A 80 -11.17 6.18 -2.76
N LYS A 81 -11.40 4.92 -3.10
CA LYS A 81 -11.15 4.39 -4.44
C LYS A 81 -12.30 4.69 -5.41
N ASN A 82 -13.49 4.96 -4.85
CA ASN A 82 -14.73 5.19 -5.59
C ASN A 82 -15.75 5.91 -4.70
N ASP A 83 -16.93 6.19 -5.25
CA ASP A 83 -18.03 6.85 -4.52
C ASP A 83 -18.52 6.07 -3.30
N LYS A 84 -18.43 4.72 -3.32
CA LYS A 84 -18.83 3.89 -2.20
C LYS A 84 -17.84 4.03 -1.04
N GLY A 85 -16.54 4.11 -1.33
CA GLY A 85 -15.51 4.41 -0.35
C GLY A 85 -15.71 5.80 0.28
N MET A 86 -16.09 6.80 -0.53
CA MET A 86 -16.41 8.15 -0.01
C MET A 86 -17.59 8.10 0.97
N LYS A 87 -18.67 7.41 0.63
CA LYS A 87 -19.84 7.24 1.50
C LYS A 87 -19.50 6.48 2.78
N ALA A 88 -18.62 5.45 2.69
CA ALA A 88 -18.13 4.72 3.85
C ALA A 88 -17.39 5.65 4.83
N LEU A 89 -16.53 6.52 4.29
CA LEU A 89 -15.78 7.48 5.10
C LEU A 89 -16.69 8.52 5.77
N GLU A 90 -17.67 9.06 5.04
CA GLU A 90 -18.68 9.97 5.56
C GLU A 90 -19.56 9.31 6.64
N HIS A 91 -19.96 8.05 6.43
CA HIS A 91 -20.70 7.25 7.41
C HIS A 91 -19.93 7.08 8.73
N MET A 92 -18.64 6.72 8.65
CA MET A 92 -17.79 6.60 9.83
C MET A 92 -17.61 7.92 10.59
N ALA A 93 -17.61 9.05 9.87
CA ALA A 93 -17.49 10.38 10.46
C ALA A 93 -18.81 10.90 11.08
N ALA A 94 -19.97 10.51 10.51
CA ALA A 94 -21.28 10.99 10.93
C ALA A 94 -21.87 10.26 12.16
N LYS A 95 -21.40 9.07 12.51
CA LYS A 95 -21.89 8.30 13.68
C LYS A 95 -21.64 9.10 14.96
N GLU A 96 -22.69 9.33 15.73
CA GLU A 96 -22.59 9.81 17.12
C GLU A 96 -21.73 8.80 17.91
N ASN A 97 -20.63 9.25 18.50
CA ASN A 97 -19.52 8.40 18.99
C ASN A 97 -18.78 7.61 17.90
N GLY A 98 -18.81 8.07 16.65
CA GLY A 98 -18.13 7.47 15.52
C GLY A 98 -16.66 7.21 15.76
N VAL A 99 -16.13 6.28 14.99
CA VAL A 99 -14.70 5.89 15.07
C VAL A 99 -13.81 7.05 14.66
N ILE A 100 -14.22 7.82 13.63
CA ILE A 100 -13.51 9.00 13.15
C ILE A 100 -13.83 10.19 14.04
N LYS A 101 -12.80 10.79 14.63
CA LYS A 101 -12.87 11.98 15.49
C LYS A 101 -12.53 13.27 14.75
N PHE A 102 -11.71 13.17 13.72
CA PHE A 102 -11.31 14.30 12.89
C PHE A 102 -11.04 13.81 11.47
N MET A 103 -11.42 14.63 10.49
CA MET A 103 -11.16 14.36 9.08
C MET A 103 -10.84 15.68 8.35
N TYR A 104 -9.74 15.70 7.62
CA TYR A 104 -9.31 16.83 6.80
C TYR A 104 -9.04 16.39 5.38
N LYS A 105 -9.69 17.04 4.42
CA LYS A 105 -9.48 16.79 3.00
C LYS A 105 -8.24 17.53 2.50
N HIS A 106 -7.35 16.81 1.84
CA HIS A 106 -6.18 17.36 1.16
C HIS A 106 -6.20 16.97 -0.32
N ILE A 107 -5.83 17.90 -1.19
CA ILE A 107 -5.72 17.67 -2.63
C ILE A 107 -4.24 17.85 -3.00
N SER A 108 -3.62 16.76 -3.44
CA SER A 108 -2.26 16.77 -3.99
C SER A 108 -2.33 16.88 -5.51
N TYR A 109 -1.60 17.82 -6.08
CA TYR A 109 -1.47 17.95 -7.53
C TYR A 109 -0.24 17.19 -8.00
N ILE A 110 -0.36 16.54 -9.16
CA ILE A 110 0.69 15.69 -9.70
C ILE A 110 1.41 16.43 -10.83
N GLY A 111 2.73 16.51 -10.69
CA GLY A 111 3.58 17.21 -11.67
C GLY A 111 3.29 18.70 -11.76
N ASN A 112 3.69 19.30 -12.89
CA ASN A 112 3.50 20.74 -13.15
C ASN A 112 2.13 21.05 -13.76
N ASN A 113 1.27 20.05 -13.97
CA ASN A 113 -0.07 20.22 -14.52
C ASN A 113 -1.09 20.12 -13.37
N PHE A 114 -1.68 21.26 -13.00
CA PHE A 114 -2.75 21.35 -11.99
C PHE A 114 -4.07 20.66 -12.39
N THR A 115 -4.10 19.91 -13.50
CA THR A 115 -5.27 19.20 -13.98
C THR A 115 -5.38 17.78 -13.43
N ASP A 116 -4.26 17.20 -12.99
CA ASP A 116 -4.26 15.86 -12.39
C ASP A 116 -4.02 15.98 -10.89
N SER A 117 -4.97 15.50 -10.10
CA SER A 117 -4.93 15.61 -8.65
C SER A 117 -5.41 14.32 -7.98
N THR A 118 -4.85 14.03 -6.82
CA THR A 118 -5.29 12.96 -5.95
C THR A 118 -5.88 13.54 -4.67
N THR A 119 -7.06 13.08 -4.28
CA THR A 119 -7.69 13.48 -3.03
C THR A 119 -7.34 12.49 -1.93
N HIS A 120 -6.77 13.00 -0.85
CA HIS A 120 -6.47 12.26 0.37
C HIS A 120 -7.26 12.83 1.54
N TYR A 121 -7.57 12.00 2.51
CA TYR A 121 -8.17 12.42 3.76
C TYR A 121 -7.23 12.07 4.91
N PHE A 122 -6.83 13.07 5.70
CA PHE A 122 -6.16 12.84 6.97
C PHE A 122 -7.22 12.63 8.03
N VAL A 123 -7.17 11.47 8.68
CA VAL A 123 -8.21 10.99 9.58
C VAL A 123 -7.60 10.66 10.92
N THR A 124 -8.20 11.18 12.01
CA THR A 124 -7.93 10.72 13.37
C THR A 124 -9.03 9.75 13.78
N SER A 125 -8.67 8.50 14.07
CA SER A 125 -9.62 7.43 14.39
C SER A 125 -9.28 6.72 15.68
N THR A 126 -10.32 6.28 16.43
CA THR A 126 -10.16 5.49 17.66
C THR A 126 -9.88 4.01 17.39
N LYS A 127 -10.21 3.52 16.20
CA LYS A 127 -9.93 2.17 15.72
C LYS A 127 -9.23 2.22 14.37
N TYR A 128 -8.38 1.25 14.09
CA TYR A 128 -7.95 1.00 12.73
C TYR A 128 -9.09 0.38 11.93
N PHE A 129 -9.18 0.64 10.65
CA PHE A 129 -10.24 0.09 9.80
C PHE A 129 -9.72 -0.20 8.39
N GLU A 130 -10.37 -1.15 7.74
CA GLU A 130 -10.16 -1.51 6.34
C GLU A 130 -11.50 -1.67 5.63
N SER A 131 -11.51 -1.38 4.33
CA SER A 131 -12.63 -1.63 3.42
C SER A 131 -12.07 -1.85 2.00
N PRO A 132 -12.66 -2.72 1.18
CA PRO A 132 -12.24 -2.90 -0.21
C PRO A 132 -12.35 -1.61 -1.06
N ASP A 133 -13.20 -0.68 -0.65
CA ASP A 133 -13.43 0.59 -1.34
C ASP A 133 -12.54 1.74 -0.83
N LEU A 134 -11.67 1.47 0.14
CA LEU A 134 -10.73 2.42 0.72
C LEU A 134 -9.28 1.93 0.60
N TYR A 135 -8.37 2.87 0.44
CA TYR A 135 -6.96 2.68 0.77
C TYR A 135 -6.68 3.35 2.11
N VAL A 136 -6.00 2.66 3.02
CA VAL A 136 -5.68 3.16 4.36
C VAL A 136 -4.19 3.01 4.63
N SER A 137 -3.56 4.10 5.06
CA SER A 137 -2.14 4.12 5.42
C SER A 137 -1.95 4.69 6.82
N ASP A 138 -1.16 3.99 7.61
CA ASP A 138 -0.70 4.46 8.92
C ASP A 138 0.37 5.55 8.78
N ASN A 139 0.66 6.22 9.88
CA ASN A 139 1.90 6.96 10.04
C ASN A 139 3.06 5.99 10.27
N TYR A 140 4.15 6.21 9.55
CA TYR A 140 5.37 5.46 9.73
C TYR A 140 6.46 6.37 10.25
N PHE A 141 7.15 5.91 11.30
CA PHE A 141 8.38 6.54 11.77
C PHE A 141 9.58 5.97 11.03
N SER A 142 10.44 6.84 10.53
CA SER A 142 11.72 6.45 9.95
C SER A 142 12.82 7.31 10.57
N THR A 143 13.76 6.66 11.23
CA THR A 143 14.93 7.33 11.81
C THR A 143 16.08 7.49 10.81
N GLU A 144 16.00 6.86 9.62
CA GLU A 144 17.14 6.70 8.71
C GLU A 144 17.06 7.54 7.42
N CYS A 145 15.92 8.14 7.12
CA CYS A 145 15.74 8.93 5.89
C CYS A 145 16.22 10.38 5.96
N GLY A 146 17.09 10.75 6.89
CA GLY A 146 17.53 12.14 7.07
C GLY A 146 16.40 13.06 7.56
N MET A 147 15.26 12.52 7.93
CA MET A 147 14.19 13.21 8.61
C MET A 147 14.59 13.48 10.06
N ARG A 148 14.13 14.58 10.61
CA ARG A 148 14.37 14.92 12.02
C ARG A 148 13.70 13.89 12.92
N GLU A 149 14.24 13.68 14.11
CA GLU A 149 13.60 12.84 15.13
C GLU A 149 12.15 13.29 15.36
N GLY A 150 11.21 12.39 15.14
CA GLY A 150 9.77 12.68 15.21
C GLY A 150 9.09 12.92 13.86
N ASP A 151 9.83 13.03 12.76
CA ASP A 151 9.22 13.08 11.43
C ASP A 151 8.59 11.74 11.07
N TYR A 152 7.45 11.79 10.44
CA TYR A 152 6.74 10.61 9.95
C TYR A 152 6.32 10.79 8.49
N CYS A 153 6.23 9.69 7.79
CA CYS A 153 5.69 9.66 6.42
C CYS A 153 4.46 8.76 6.36
N ARG A 154 3.68 8.93 5.33
CA ARG A 154 2.57 8.04 4.97
C ARG A 154 2.81 7.50 3.58
N ILE A 155 2.66 6.20 3.43
CA ILE A 155 2.74 5.58 2.11
C ILE A 155 1.45 5.91 1.36
N VAL A 156 1.56 6.45 0.16
CA VAL A 156 0.41 6.70 -0.72
C VAL A 156 0.22 5.54 -1.70
N PRO A 157 -0.98 5.36 -2.28
CA PRO A 157 -1.23 4.26 -3.21
C PRO A 157 -0.64 4.54 -4.60
N THR A 158 0.65 4.84 -4.62
CA THR A 158 1.41 5.13 -5.85
C THR A 158 2.73 4.38 -5.80
N MET A 159 3.11 3.79 -6.93
CA MET A 159 4.39 3.11 -7.15
C MET A 159 5.22 3.88 -8.16
N ILE A 160 6.51 4.05 -7.86
CA ILE A 160 7.48 4.67 -8.77
C ILE A 160 8.47 3.59 -9.19
N ILE A 161 8.64 3.40 -10.49
CA ILE A 161 9.50 2.36 -11.06
C ILE A 161 10.49 2.99 -12.04
N ASN A 162 11.75 2.60 -11.94
CA ASN A 162 12.77 2.85 -12.95
C ASN A 162 13.28 1.50 -13.48
N LEU A 163 13.39 1.37 -14.78
CA LEU A 163 13.77 0.12 -15.45
C LEU A 163 15.26 0.06 -15.76
N ASN A 164 15.77 -1.16 -15.87
CA ASN A 164 17.06 -1.44 -16.46
C ASN A 164 17.06 -1.10 -17.96
N GLU A 165 18.24 -0.80 -18.51
CA GLU A 165 18.39 -0.48 -19.93
C GLU A 165 17.89 -1.66 -20.80
N GLY A 166 17.02 -1.32 -21.76
CA GLY A 166 16.44 -2.30 -22.70
C GLY A 166 15.19 -3.03 -22.18
N ALA A 167 14.78 -2.80 -20.93
CA ALA A 167 13.51 -3.35 -20.41
C ALA A 167 12.29 -2.53 -20.91
N ASP A 168 11.16 -3.21 -21.08
CA ASP A 168 9.91 -2.60 -21.55
C ASP A 168 8.88 -2.53 -20.40
N ILE A 169 8.40 -1.33 -20.11
CA ILE A 169 7.37 -1.09 -19.07
C ILE A 169 6.09 -1.88 -19.33
N LYS A 170 5.77 -2.20 -20.59
CA LYS A 170 4.58 -2.97 -20.97
C LYS A 170 4.57 -4.39 -20.38
N ASP A 171 5.72 -4.96 -20.08
CA ASP A 171 5.78 -6.25 -19.41
C ASP A 171 5.28 -6.15 -17.97
N ILE A 172 5.65 -5.10 -17.25
CA ILE A 172 5.15 -4.81 -15.92
C ILE A 172 3.66 -4.45 -15.97
N GLU A 173 3.22 -3.58 -16.90
CA GLU A 173 1.80 -3.23 -17.04
C GLU A 173 0.93 -4.48 -17.27
N ARG A 174 1.39 -5.42 -18.11
CA ARG A 174 0.64 -6.65 -18.41
C ARG A 174 0.56 -7.58 -17.19
N GLU A 175 1.67 -7.74 -16.48
CA GLU A 175 1.78 -8.67 -15.35
C GLU A 175 1.00 -8.17 -14.13
N TYR A 176 1.04 -6.88 -13.86
CA TYR A 176 0.46 -6.27 -12.65
C TYR A 176 -0.84 -5.48 -12.92
N LYS A 177 -1.49 -5.66 -14.08
CA LYS A 177 -2.69 -4.93 -14.51
C LYS A 177 -3.86 -4.94 -13.52
N ASP A 178 -3.94 -5.96 -12.66
CA ASP A 178 -5.03 -6.13 -11.69
C ASP A 178 -4.75 -5.39 -10.37
N VAL A 179 -3.48 -5.02 -10.12
CA VAL A 179 -3.07 -4.37 -8.86
C VAL A 179 -2.52 -2.95 -9.04
N MET A 180 -2.14 -2.56 -10.27
CA MET A 180 -1.71 -1.19 -10.56
C MET A 180 -1.94 -0.81 -12.02
N THR A 181 -2.05 0.51 -12.27
CA THR A 181 -2.26 1.10 -13.61
C THR A 181 -1.26 2.22 -13.83
N LEU A 182 -0.59 2.23 -14.98
CA LEU A 182 0.33 3.30 -15.35
C LEU A 182 -0.44 4.63 -15.46
N ARG A 183 0.00 5.62 -14.69
CA ARG A 183 -0.59 6.95 -14.64
C ARG A 183 0.13 7.93 -15.55
N TYR A 184 1.46 8.01 -15.42
CA TYR A 184 2.28 8.85 -16.29
C TYR A 184 3.75 8.38 -16.29
N THR A 185 4.46 8.83 -17.32
CA THR A 185 5.91 8.65 -17.43
C THR A 185 6.60 10.00 -17.24
N ASN A 186 7.58 10.04 -16.36
CA ASN A 186 8.46 11.20 -16.21
C ASN A 186 9.74 10.93 -17.01
N ASP A 187 9.73 11.33 -18.27
CA ASP A 187 10.88 11.18 -19.18
C ASP A 187 11.78 12.43 -19.07
N ARG A 188 13.03 12.21 -18.69
CA ARG A 188 14.05 13.27 -18.58
C ARG A 188 15.04 13.28 -19.75
N ASN A 189 14.66 12.76 -20.92
CA ASN A 189 15.52 12.61 -22.11
C ASN A 189 16.76 11.71 -21.90
N ASP A 190 16.80 10.97 -20.81
CA ASP A 190 17.82 9.96 -20.53
C ASP A 190 17.11 8.78 -19.87
N SER A 191 17.15 7.63 -20.54
CA SER A 191 16.45 6.41 -20.08
C SER A 191 16.84 5.98 -18.67
N ARG A 192 18.06 6.34 -18.21
CA ARG A 192 18.52 6.07 -16.84
C ARG A 192 17.74 6.84 -15.78
N PHE A 193 17.07 7.93 -16.17
CA PHE A 193 16.30 8.79 -15.27
C PHE A 193 14.79 8.76 -15.55
N THR A 194 14.35 7.99 -16.55
CA THR A 194 12.93 7.82 -16.82
C THR A 194 12.27 7.05 -15.68
N THR A 195 11.23 7.62 -15.10
CA THR A 195 10.44 6.98 -14.06
C THR A 195 8.99 6.82 -14.50
N TYR A 196 8.43 5.67 -14.15
CA TYR A 196 7.05 5.30 -14.43
C TYR A 196 6.27 5.34 -13.13
N HIS A 197 5.18 6.11 -13.12
CA HIS A 197 4.33 6.31 -11.95
C HIS A 197 3.02 5.56 -12.13
N PHE A 198 2.71 4.67 -11.20
CA PHE A 198 1.51 3.83 -11.22
C PHE A 198 0.60 4.14 -10.05
N ASP A 199 -0.72 4.17 -10.32
CA ASP A 199 -1.73 4.10 -9.27
C ASP A 199 -1.91 2.65 -8.82
N CYS A 200 -1.81 2.40 -7.50
CA CYS A 200 -2.00 1.08 -6.92
C CYS A 200 -3.46 0.88 -6.47
N HIS A 201 -4.05 -0.27 -6.81
CA HIS A 201 -5.43 -0.63 -6.46
C HIS A 201 -5.53 -1.43 -5.16
N LEU A 202 -4.48 -1.40 -4.35
CA LEU A 202 -4.34 -2.10 -3.08
C LEU A 202 -5.14 -1.43 -1.95
N ASN A 203 -5.28 -2.10 -0.80
CA ASN A 203 -6.16 -1.63 0.27
C ASN A 203 -5.41 -0.88 1.38
N ASN A 204 -4.13 -1.17 1.56
CA ASN A 204 -3.34 -0.59 2.65
C ASN A 204 -1.87 -0.40 2.29
N SER A 205 -1.17 0.35 3.13
CA SER A 205 0.24 0.68 2.97
C SER A 205 1.16 -0.54 2.99
N TYR A 206 0.82 -1.57 3.76
CA TYR A 206 1.62 -2.80 3.83
C TYR A 206 1.63 -3.55 2.49
N GLU A 207 0.49 -3.65 1.83
CA GLU A 207 0.39 -4.26 0.50
C GLU A 207 1.21 -3.50 -0.54
N VAL A 208 1.19 -2.15 -0.50
CA VAL A 208 1.98 -1.31 -1.41
C VAL A 208 3.49 -1.49 -1.17
N LEU A 209 3.93 -1.55 0.10
CA LEU A 209 5.32 -1.81 0.44
C LEU A 209 5.78 -3.20 -0.01
N ARG A 210 4.94 -4.22 0.13
CA ARG A 210 5.21 -5.57 -0.36
C ARG A 210 5.34 -5.62 -1.87
N LEU A 211 4.45 -4.92 -2.59
CA LEU A 211 4.54 -4.82 -4.04
C LEU A 211 5.83 -4.13 -4.48
N ALA A 212 6.25 -3.07 -3.79
CA ALA A 212 7.53 -2.41 -4.06
C ALA A 212 8.73 -3.36 -3.87
N ASP A 213 8.72 -4.16 -2.79
CA ASP A 213 9.75 -5.16 -2.52
C ASP A 213 9.78 -6.27 -3.59
N GLU A 214 8.62 -6.70 -4.09
CA GLU A 214 8.51 -7.67 -5.17
C GLU A 214 9.06 -7.12 -6.48
N LEU A 215 8.65 -5.90 -6.87
CA LEU A 215 9.12 -5.22 -8.08
C LEU A 215 10.62 -4.94 -8.03
N GLN A 216 11.18 -4.59 -6.86
CA GLN A 216 12.60 -4.35 -6.67
C GLN A 216 13.47 -5.59 -6.96
N LYS A 217 12.93 -6.79 -6.76
CA LYS A 217 13.63 -8.07 -6.99
C LYS A 217 13.61 -8.54 -8.43
N ARG A 218 12.90 -7.87 -9.33
CA ARG A 218 12.84 -8.23 -10.75
C ARG A 218 14.15 -7.91 -11.45
N ASN A 219 14.48 -8.73 -12.43
CA ASN A 219 15.71 -8.54 -13.23
C ASN A 219 15.64 -7.36 -14.22
N ASP A 220 14.40 -6.94 -14.58
CA ASP A 220 14.12 -5.83 -15.50
C ASP A 220 13.95 -4.49 -14.79
N THR A 221 13.89 -4.49 -13.47
CA THR A 221 13.75 -3.29 -12.63
C THR A 221 15.11 -2.84 -12.10
N ASN A 222 15.46 -1.57 -12.31
CA ASN A 222 16.62 -0.95 -11.66
C ASN A 222 16.30 -0.61 -10.21
N TRP A 223 15.15 0.04 -9.96
CA TRP A 223 14.59 0.25 -8.64
C TRP A 223 13.08 0.47 -8.71
N ALA A 224 12.40 0.12 -7.62
CA ALA A 224 10.98 0.39 -7.40
C ALA A 224 10.76 0.82 -5.96
N GLU A 225 9.92 1.83 -5.76
CA GLU A 225 9.57 2.30 -4.42
C GLU A 225 8.11 2.72 -4.32
N ALA A 226 7.52 2.50 -3.15
CA ALA A 226 6.25 3.08 -2.76
C ALA A 226 6.42 4.59 -2.56
N ASP A 227 5.57 5.39 -3.17
CA ASP A 227 5.62 6.84 -2.99
C ASP A 227 5.17 7.24 -1.58
N LYS A 228 5.69 8.35 -1.08
CA LYS A 228 5.52 8.77 0.31
C LYS A 228 5.04 10.20 0.39
N TYR A 229 4.05 10.43 1.22
CA TYR A 229 3.65 11.75 1.64
C TYR A 229 4.36 12.09 2.94
N SER A 230 5.21 13.11 2.90
CA SER A 230 5.80 13.73 4.09
C SER A 230 5.14 15.09 4.30
N PRO A 231 4.52 15.37 5.45
CA PRO A 231 4.01 16.69 5.72
C PRO A 231 5.16 17.68 5.71
N ILE A 232 5.09 18.67 4.84
CA ILE A 232 6.02 19.81 4.87
C ILE A 232 5.54 20.67 6.05
N TYR A 233 6.27 20.63 7.15
CA TYR A 233 6.08 21.63 8.20
C TYR A 233 6.65 22.93 7.65
N PHE A 234 5.78 23.87 7.32
CA PHE A 234 6.20 25.26 7.24
C PHE A 234 6.50 25.67 8.68
N ASP A 235 7.78 25.69 9.05
CA ASP A 235 8.21 26.40 10.25
C ASP A 235 7.63 27.80 10.11
N ASN A 236 6.73 28.17 10.99
CA ASN A 236 6.17 29.52 11.03
C ASN A 236 7.34 30.49 11.15
N ILE A 237 7.62 31.20 10.02
CA ILE A 237 8.56 32.31 9.95
C ILE A 237 7.91 33.50 10.64
#